data_fbfe1cb77c9642b13d90c8aff50c8729
#
_entry.id   fbfe1cb77c9642b13d90c8aff50c8729
#
_cell.length_a   1.000
_cell.length_b   1.000
_cell.length_c   1.000
_cell.angle_alpha   90.00
_cell.angle_beta   90.00
_cell.angle_gamma   90.00
#
_symmetry.space_group_name_H-M   'P 1'
#
loop_
_entity.id
_entity.type
_entity.pdbx_description
1 polymer ?
#
loop_
_entity_poly.entity_id
_entity_poly.type
_entity_poly.pdbx_seq_one_letter_code
_entity_poly.pdbx_strand_id
1 'polypeptide(L)'
;MRAILCLTVLFFSNVAAAQISVTDDIGQRVTLERPAKRIVSLAPHITENLFAAGAGDLIIGTVSYSDYPDAALSIPRVGSYNNINIELIASTRPDLVIAWREGNQKNQVEKLVEVIRCQAEVF
;
A
#
# COMPACT_ATOMS: atom_id res chain seq x y z
N MET A 1 -61.15 -13.21 15.42
CA MET A 1 -59.82 -13.59 14.91
C MET A 1 -59.04 -12.33 14.62
N ARG A 2 -58.07 -12.02 15.46
CA ARG A 2 -57.16 -10.87 15.26
C ARG A 2 -55.89 -11.39 14.67
N ALA A 3 -55.60 -11.07 13.40
CA ALA A 3 -54.35 -11.35 12.76
C ALA A 3 -53.31 -10.29 13.20
N ILE A 4 -52.30 -10.69 13.95
CA ILE A 4 -51.16 -9.85 14.31
C ILE A 4 -50.18 -9.94 13.17
N LEU A 5 -50.06 -8.87 12.38
CA LEU A 5 -49.08 -8.71 11.31
C LEU A 5 -47.74 -8.32 11.95
N CYS A 6 -46.83 -9.31 12.12
CA CYS A 6 -45.48 -9.05 12.55
C CYS A 6 -44.70 -8.42 11.40
N LEU A 7 -44.50 -7.09 11.47
CA LEU A 7 -43.66 -6.34 10.56
C LEU A 7 -42.21 -6.51 10.99
N THR A 8 -41.48 -7.44 10.37
CA THR A 8 -40.05 -7.64 10.57
C THR A 8 -39.31 -6.53 9.82
N VAL A 9 -38.85 -5.52 10.55
CA VAL A 9 -37.99 -4.47 10.01
C VAL A 9 -36.56 -5.04 9.93
N LEU A 10 -36.11 -5.39 8.71
CA LEU A 10 -34.73 -5.75 8.42
C LEU A 10 -33.89 -4.47 8.46
N PHE A 11 -33.15 -4.27 9.55
CA PHE A 11 -32.09 -3.29 9.63
C PHE A 11 -30.92 -3.75 8.74
N PHE A 12 -30.83 -3.24 7.54
CA PHE A 12 -29.59 -3.29 6.77
C PHE A 12 -28.58 -2.34 7.42
N SER A 13 -27.70 -2.88 8.26
CA SER A 13 -26.56 -2.15 8.75
C SER A 13 -25.62 -1.92 7.56
N ASN A 14 -25.65 -0.71 6.98
CA ASN A 14 -24.60 -0.25 6.08
C ASN A 14 -23.31 -0.13 6.90
N VAL A 15 -22.44 -1.12 6.81
CA VAL A 15 -21.05 -1.01 7.26
C VAL A 15 -20.37 -0.08 6.28
N ALA A 16 -20.36 1.21 6.60
CA ALA A 16 -19.53 2.17 5.88
C ALA A 16 -18.06 1.77 6.14
N ALA A 17 -17.40 1.24 5.12
CA ALA A 17 -15.95 1.04 5.18
C ALA A 17 -15.30 2.40 5.38
N ALA A 18 -14.58 2.58 6.48
CA ALA A 18 -13.88 3.82 6.78
C ALA A 18 -12.77 4.02 5.74
N GLN A 19 -12.97 4.98 4.85
CA GLN A 19 -11.99 5.36 3.84
C GLN A 19 -10.80 6.06 4.52
N ILE A 20 -9.59 5.59 4.25
CA ILE A 20 -8.35 6.17 4.77
C ILE A 20 -7.81 7.15 3.74
N SER A 21 -7.62 8.40 4.13
CA SER A 21 -7.08 9.44 3.24
C SER A 21 -5.94 10.16 3.93
N VAL A 22 -4.80 10.23 3.25
CA VAL A 22 -3.61 10.95 3.67
C VAL A 22 -3.13 11.86 2.55
N THR A 23 -2.42 12.93 2.91
CA THR A 23 -1.78 13.81 1.93
C THR A 23 -0.29 13.54 1.94
N ASP A 24 0.28 13.30 0.77
CA ASP A 24 1.72 13.09 0.61
C ASP A 24 2.52 14.40 0.68
N ASP A 25 3.85 14.30 0.63
CA ASP A 25 4.76 15.45 0.74
C ASP A 25 4.68 16.43 -0.43
N ILE A 26 4.05 16.04 -1.54
CA ILE A 26 3.80 16.91 -2.69
C ILE A 26 2.39 17.50 -2.71
N GLY A 27 1.61 17.29 -1.65
CA GLY A 27 0.24 17.79 -1.52
C GLY A 27 -0.81 16.95 -2.26
N GLN A 28 -0.45 15.77 -2.76
CA GLN A 28 -1.37 14.86 -3.42
C GLN A 28 -2.13 14.03 -2.38
N ARG A 29 -3.44 13.92 -2.55
CA ARG A 29 -4.27 13.08 -1.70
C ARG A 29 -4.22 11.63 -2.17
N VAL A 30 -3.81 10.75 -1.27
CA VAL A 30 -3.84 9.29 -1.46
C VAL A 30 -4.98 8.72 -0.63
N THR A 31 -5.84 7.95 -1.25
CA THR A 31 -7.03 7.40 -0.62
C THR A 31 -7.06 5.88 -0.76
N LEU A 32 -7.20 5.19 0.37
CA LEU A 32 -7.39 3.75 0.43
C LEU A 32 -8.82 3.45 0.91
N GLU A 33 -9.53 2.58 0.23
CA GLU A 33 -10.86 2.13 0.66
C GLU A 33 -10.80 1.25 1.93
N ARG A 34 -9.64 0.69 2.20
CA ARG A 34 -9.35 -0.17 3.36
C ARG A 34 -7.86 -0.09 3.73
N PRO A 35 -7.47 -0.46 4.95
CA PRO A 35 -6.06 -0.51 5.34
C PRO A 35 -5.24 -1.36 4.38
N ALA A 36 -4.04 -0.86 4.02
CA ALA A 36 -3.10 -1.60 3.19
C ALA A 36 -2.66 -2.91 3.88
N LYS A 37 -2.61 -3.99 3.11
CA LYS A 37 -2.14 -5.30 3.56
C LYS A 37 -0.95 -5.82 2.77
N ARG A 38 -0.67 -5.22 1.63
CA ARG A 38 0.39 -5.62 0.69
C ARG A 38 1.16 -4.38 0.27
N ILE A 39 2.25 -4.11 0.97
CA ILE A 39 3.03 -2.86 0.81
C ILE A 39 4.34 -3.16 0.08
N VAL A 40 4.67 -2.35 -0.91
CA VAL A 40 6.01 -2.30 -1.50
C VAL A 40 6.70 -1.00 -1.07
N SER A 41 7.91 -1.13 -0.54
CA SER A 41 8.75 -0.03 -0.09
C SER A 41 9.88 0.21 -1.09
N LEU A 42 10.01 1.42 -1.61
CA LEU A 42 11.01 1.76 -2.64
C LEU A 42 12.25 2.48 -2.08
N ALA A 43 12.45 2.46 -0.76
CA ALA A 43 13.68 2.95 -0.15
C ALA A 43 13.99 2.25 1.19
N PRO A 44 15.28 2.10 1.58
CA PRO A 44 15.66 1.45 2.84
C PRO A 44 15.05 2.12 4.07
N HIS A 45 15.11 3.44 4.17
CA HIS A 45 14.54 4.17 5.31
C HIS A 45 13.01 4.05 5.42
N ILE A 46 12.30 3.90 4.28
CA ILE A 46 10.87 3.64 4.28
C ILE A 46 10.59 2.26 4.89
N THR A 47 11.39 1.26 4.54
CA THR A 47 11.31 -0.08 5.13
C THR A 47 11.49 -0.02 6.65
N GLU A 48 12.53 0.68 7.12
CA GLU A 48 12.79 0.85 8.55
C GLU A 48 11.63 1.54 9.26
N ASN A 49 11.08 2.60 8.67
CA ASN A 49 9.94 3.33 9.22
C ASN A 49 8.68 2.46 9.30
N LEU A 50 8.43 1.63 8.31
CA LEU A 50 7.30 0.69 8.31
C LEU A 50 7.43 -0.36 9.42
N PHE A 51 8.64 -0.89 9.64
CA PHE A 51 8.89 -1.80 10.78
C PHE A 51 8.69 -1.06 12.11
N ALA A 52 9.20 0.15 12.26
CA ALA A 52 9.02 0.96 13.46
C ALA A 52 7.54 1.27 13.75
N ALA A 53 6.73 1.43 12.70
CA ALA A 53 5.29 1.64 12.80
C ALA A 53 4.48 0.36 13.04
N GLY A 54 5.12 -0.82 13.11
CA GLY A 54 4.44 -2.11 13.29
C GLY A 54 3.87 -2.70 12.00
N ALA A 55 4.23 -2.19 10.83
CA ALA A 55 3.74 -2.62 9.52
C ALA A 55 4.74 -3.52 8.75
N GLY A 56 5.81 -3.98 9.39
CA GLY A 56 6.85 -4.80 8.76
C GLY A 56 6.32 -6.07 8.10
N ASP A 57 5.37 -6.75 8.73
CA ASP A 57 4.77 -7.99 8.22
C ASP A 57 3.89 -7.76 6.97
N LEU A 58 3.55 -6.52 6.67
CA LEU A 58 2.75 -6.15 5.48
C LEU A 58 3.62 -5.88 4.25
N ILE A 59 4.95 -5.79 4.42
CA ILE A 59 5.87 -5.49 3.33
C ILE A 59 6.11 -6.76 2.52
N ILE A 60 5.69 -6.73 1.26
CA ILE A 60 5.84 -7.87 0.33
C ILE A 60 6.99 -7.69 -0.66
N GLY A 61 7.57 -6.52 -0.73
CA GLY A 61 8.71 -6.20 -1.58
C GLY A 61 9.42 -4.94 -1.11
N THR A 62 10.74 -4.94 -1.24
CA THR A 62 11.57 -3.78 -0.91
C THR A 62 12.77 -3.69 -1.87
N VAL A 63 13.59 -2.68 -1.70
CA VAL A 63 14.77 -2.45 -2.55
C VAL A 63 16.06 -2.93 -1.87
N SER A 64 17.13 -3.01 -2.66
CA SER A 64 18.48 -3.32 -2.17
C SER A 64 18.86 -2.42 -0.99
N TYR A 65 19.66 -2.94 -0.08
CA TYR A 65 20.12 -2.27 1.15
C TYR A 65 19.04 -2.00 2.20
N SER A 66 17.87 -2.61 2.07
CA SER A 66 16.84 -2.62 3.12
C SER A 66 17.14 -3.75 4.13
N ASP A 67 18.18 -3.57 4.93
CA ASP A 67 18.79 -4.63 5.74
C ASP A 67 18.48 -4.49 7.24
N TYR A 68 17.74 -3.46 7.62
CA TYR A 68 17.34 -3.23 9.00
C TYR A 68 15.82 -3.04 9.14
N PRO A 69 15.21 -3.64 10.19
CA PRO A 69 15.77 -4.65 11.10
C PRO A 69 16.11 -5.97 10.37
N ASP A 70 16.72 -6.93 11.07
CA ASP A 70 17.12 -8.22 10.47
C ASP A 70 15.96 -8.93 9.76
N ALA A 71 14.74 -8.76 10.22
CA ALA A 71 13.53 -9.28 9.56
C ALA A 71 13.35 -8.76 8.12
N ALA A 72 13.90 -7.59 7.79
CA ALA A 72 13.84 -7.03 6.44
C ALA A 72 14.67 -7.83 5.43
N LEU A 73 15.67 -8.59 5.88
CA LEU A 73 16.53 -9.41 5.02
C LEU A 73 15.76 -10.51 4.27
N SER A 74 14.65 -10.97 4.80
CA SER A 74 13.81 -12.01 4.18
C SER A 74 12.81 -11.49 3.15
N ILE A 75 12.63 -10.17 3.04
CA ILE A 75 11.69 -9.56 2.09
C ILE A 75 12.27 -9.61 0.67
N PRO A 76 11.50 -10.07 -0.34
CA PRO A 76 11.96 -10.07 -1.73
C PRO A 76 12.39 -8.69 -2.22
N ARG A 77 13.47 -8.62 -2.96
CA ARG A 77 13.98 -7.38 -3.56
C ARG A 77 13.31 -7.14 -4.93
N VAL A 78 12.76 -5.95 -5.10
CA VAL A 78 12.11 -5.51 -6.35
C VAL A 78 12.95 -4.49 -7.13
N GLY A 79 14.25 -4.53 -6.93
CA GLY A 79 15.24 -3.65 -7.56
C GLY A 79 16.04 -2.86 -6.54
N SER A 80 16.61 -1.75 -6.98
CA SER A 80 17.27 -0.75 -6.14
C SER A 80 16.44 0.54 -6.09
N TYR A 81 16.74 1.44 -5.15
CA TYR A 81 15.99 2.69 -5.02
C TYR A 81 16.03 3.57 -6.29
N ASN A 82 17.11 3.49 -7.06
CA ASN A 82 17.31 4.23 -8.32
C ASN A 82 17.07 3.40 -9.59
N ASN A 83 16.72 2.14 -9.46
CA ASN A 83 16.37 1.26 -10.59
C ASN A 83 15.41 0.16 -10.12
N ILE A 84 14.12 0.49 -10.12
CA ILE A 84 13.06 -0.41 -9.70
C ILE A 84 12.65 -1.36 -10.84
N ASN A 85 12.27 -2.58 -10.49
CA ASN A 85 11.71 -3.53 -11.46
C ASN A 85 10.17 -3.41 -11.47
N ILE A 86 9.65 -2.62 -12.39
CA ILE A 86 8.23 -2.28 -12.50
C ILE A 86 7.37 -3.53 -12.71
N GLU A 87 7.81 -4.44 -13.60
CA GLU A 87 7.09 -5.66 -13.91
C GLU A 87 7.00 -6.59 -12.70
N LEU A 88 8.09 -6.70 -11.96
CA LEU A 88 8.13 -7.51 -10.73
C LEU A 88 7.22 -6.91 -9.66
N ILE A 89 7.25 -5.59 -9.45
CA ILE A 89 6.35 -4.91 -8.52
C ILE A 89 4.90 -5.17 -8.89
N ALA A 90 4.53 -4.98 -10.15
CA ALA A 90 3.17 -5.21 -10.63
C ALA A 90 2.73 -6.68 -10.42
N SER A 91 3.62 -7.65 -10.62
CA SER A 91 3.35 -9.08 -10.43
C SER A 91 3.06 -9.44 -8.98
N THR A 92 3.57 -8.70 -8.02
CA THR A 92 3.30 -8.91 -6.58
C THR A 92 1.89 -8.47 -6.16
N ARG A 93 1.19 -7.71 -7.00
CA ARG A 93 -0.13 -7.14 -6.71
C ARG A 93 -0.17 -6.39 -5.37
N PRO A 94 0.61 -5.33 -5.21
CA PRO A 94 0.54 -4.50 -4.02
C PRO A 94 -0.81 -3.75 -3.97
N ASP A 95 -1.22 -3.34 -2.79
CA ASP A 95 -2.32 -2.38 -2.61
C ASP A 95 -1.79 -0.98 -2.23
N LEU A 96 -0.54 -0.89 -1.82
CA LEU A 96 0.15 0.38 -1.56
C LEU A 96 1.63 0.28 -1.95
N VAL A 97 2.13 1.29 -2.65
CA VAL A 97 3.56 1.47 -2.90
C VAL A 97 4.00 2.79 -2.27
N ILE A 98 5.07 2.75 -1.48
CA ILE A 98 5.62 3.96 -0.87
C ILE A 98 6.95 4.28 -1.54
N ALA A 99 7.01 5.43 -2.19
CA ALA A 99 8.14 5.91 -2.96
C ALA A 99 8.89 7.04 -2.24
N TRP A 100 10.14 7.23 -2.61
CA TRP A 100 11.01 8.30 -2.11
C TRP A 100 11.25 9.34 -3.21
N ARG A 101 10.63 10.51 -3.04
CA ARG A 101 10.62 11.57 -4.05
C ARG A 101 12.02 11.99 -4.53
N GLU A 102 12.97 12.16 -3.59
CA GLU A 102 14.31 12.65 -3.92
C GLU A 102 15.26 11.56 -4.40
N GLY A 103 14.95 10.29 -4.15
CA GLY A 103 15.86 9.17 -4.46
C GLY A 103 15.40 8.25 -5.58
N ASN A 104 14.10 8.01 -5.71
CA ASN A 104 13.60 7.22 -6.82
C ASN A 104 13.58 8.04 -8.11
N GLN A 105 13.88 7.41 -9.24
CA GLN A 105 13.79 8.09 -10.54
C GLN A 105 12.34 8.42 -10.89
N LYS A 106 12.05 9.69 -11.09
CA LYS A 106 10.70 10.20 -11.33
C LYS A 106 9.99 9.48 -12.50
N ASN A 107 10.69 9.29 -13.60
CA ASN A 107 10.16 8.60 -14.78
C ASN A 107 9.78 7.14 -14.51
N GLN A 108 10.54 6.46 -13.64
CA GLN A 108 10.23 5.07 -13.26
C GLN A 108 9.00 5.02 -12.33
N VAL A 109 8.88 5.96 -11.40
CA VAL A 109 7.71 6.05 -10.51
C VAL A 109 6.45 6.38 -11.30
N GLU A 110 6.52 7.35 -12.23
CA GLU A 110 5.40 7.69 -13.11
C GLU A 110 4.94 6.50 -13.96
N LYS A 111 5.89 5.75 -14.54
CA LYS A 111 5.58 4.54 -15.30
C LYS A 111 4.98 3.44 -14.40
N LEU A 112 5.49 3.28 -13.17
CA LEU A 112 4.93 2.35 -12.21
C LEU A 112 3.47 2.68 -11.91
N VAL A 113 3.16 3.96 -11.65
CA VAL A 113 1.79 4.43 -11.39
C VAL A 113 0.85 4.07 -12.55
N GLU A 114 1.29 4.24 -13.80
CA GLU A 114 0.49 3.86 -14.98
C GLU A 114 0.20 2.36 -15.02
N VAL A 115 1.21 1.53 -14.73
CA VAL A 115 1.10 0.07 -14.79
C VAL A 115 0.20 -0.48 -13.67
N ILE A 116 0.27 0.08 -12.46
CA ILE A 116 -0.45 -0.47 -11.30
C ILE A 116 -1.73 0.30 -10.92
N ARG A 117 -2.12 1.33 -11.70
CA ARG A 117 -3.27 2.22 -11.40
C ARG A 117 -4.54 1.49 -10.97
N CYS A 118 -4.80 0.31 -11.52
CA CYS A 118 -5.99 -0.49 -11.18
C CYS A 118 -5.77 -1.42 -9.98
N GLN A 119 -4.56 -1.48 -9.43
CA GLN A 119 -4.16 -2.44 -8.40
C GLN A 119 -3.83 -1.78 -7.07
N ALA A 120 -3.17 -0.62 -7.10
CA ALA A 120 -2.54 0.00 -5.94
C ALA A 120 -2.52 1.52 -6.00
N GLU A 121 -2.42 2.13 -4.83
CA GLU A 121 -2.05 3.53 -4.67
C GLU A 121 -0.54 3.67 -4.49
N VAL A 122 0.02 4.78 -4.97
CA VAL A 122 1.43 5.14 -4.78
C VAL A 122 1.50 6.37 -3.90
N PHE A 123 2.16 6.18 -2.78
CA PHE A 123 2.39 7.22 -1.78
C PHE A 123 3.85 7.64 -1.73
#